data_17bd24a79854f3e328635a1caf9f6b58
#
_entry.id   17bd24a79854f3e328635a1caf9f6b58
#
_cell.length_a   1.000
_cell.length_b   1.000
_cell.length_c   1.000
_cell.angle_alpha   90.00
_cell.angle_beta   90.00
_cell.angle_gamma   90.00
#
_symmetry.space_group_name_H-M   'P 1'
#
loop_
_entity.id
_entity.type
_entity.pdbx_description
1 polymer ?
#
loop_
_entity_poly.entity_id
_entity_poly.type
_entity_poly.pdbx_seq_one_letter_code
_entity_poly.pdbx_strand_id
1 'polypeptide(L)'
;MKRFLWLSLLLAFPVWAVDYHNVKPLPLGSPAPDFNLPGTDGKNHTLKEFADAKILVVLFTCTHCPTAQAYQERVKKIVSDYKPKGVALVAIMPNDPLSVRLDELGYTDLSDTFEEMKIRAADKQFNFPYLYDGENEKVSLEYGPAAAPHAFVFDAERKLRYSGRIDDSERESYVKTHDLRDALDALLAGREPEPNQTHTFGCSIKWAGKSEDNKKYMDRLAQLPVSVELVNAAGMKALKKNAEGKLRLVNIWATWCGPCVTEFPELITINRMYGHRDFEMITVSANYPDEKNEVLKFLKKQQSAGKNLLFGDNDKYKLAEAFDKDWSGGLPLSVLIGPKGEIIYREEGAFDALKLKRAIVQSLKEDRFKD
;
A
#
# COMPACT_ATOMS: atom_id res chain seq x y z
N MET A 1 66.70 0.91 -15.14
CA MET A 1 65.47 0.93 -14.32
C MET A 1 64.28 0.54 -15.20
N LYS A 2 63.84 -0.71 -15.12
CA LYS A 2 62.69 -1.23 -15.90
C LYS A 2 61.42 -1.01 -15.08
N ARG A 3 60.50 -0.16 -15.55
CA ARG A 3 59.19 0.04 -14.97
C ARG A 3 58.28 -1.10 -15.43
N PHE A 4 57.83 -1.96 -14.51
CA PHE A 4 56.76 -2.91 -14.73
C PHE A 4 55.41 -2.18 -14.61
N LEU A 5 54.67 -2.09 -15.74
CA LEU A 5 53.25 -1.66 -15.74
C LEU A 5 52.41 -2.88 -15.33
N TRP A 6 51.75 -2.81 -14.18
CA TRP A 6 50.72 -3.77 -13.81
C TRP A 6 49.43 -3.36 -14.51
N LEU A 7 49.01 -4.12 -15.50
CA LEU A 7 47.70 -4.00 -16.14
C LEU A 7 46.71 -4.77 -15.28
N SER A 8 45.92 -4.07 -14.45
CA SER A 8 44.79 -4.65 -13.71
C SER A 8 43.63 -4.92 -14.68
N LEU A 9 43.46 -6.18 -15.01
CA LEU A 9 42.30 -6.65 -15.79
C LEU A 9 41.06 -6.60 -14.88
N LEU A 10 40.21 -5.57 -15.04
CA LEU A 10 38.89 -5.54 -14.45
C LEU A 10 38.01 -6.55 -15.21
N LEU A 11 37.83 -7.73 -14.61
CA LEU A 11 36.83 -8.70 -15.05
C LEU A 11 35.44 -8.13 -14.72
N ALA A 12 34.80 -7.50 -15.71
CA ALA A 12 33.38 -7.15 -15.65
C ALA A 12 32.58 -8.47 -15.77
N PHE A 13 32.06 -8.96 -14.66
CA PHE A 13 31.06 -10.03 -14.70
C PHE A 13 29.80 -9.47 -15.33
N PRO A 14 29.18 -10.14 -16.32
CA PRO A 14 27.91 -9.73 -16.86
C PRO A 14 26.86 -9.83 -15.73
N VAL A 15 26.31 -8.70 -15.32
CA VAL A 15 25.09 -8.66 -14.52
C VAL A 15 23.96 -9.12 -15.45
N TRP A 16 23.53 -10.36 -15.31
CA TRP A 16 22.37 -10.86 -16.02
C TRP A 16 21.14 -10.09 -15.52
N ALA A 17 20.51 -9.33 -16.40
CA ALA A 17 19.25 -8.67 -16.08
C ALA A 17 18.21 -9.75 -15.77
N VAL A 18 17.53 -9.64 -14.64
CA VAL A 18 16.44 -10.55 -14.26
C VAL A 18 15.28 -10.36 -15.24
N ASP A 19 14.81 -11.46 -15.86
CA ASP A 19 13.65 -11.44 -16.73
C ASP A 19 12.36 -11.62 -15.90
N TYR A 20 11.85 -10.52 -15.39
CA TYR A 20 10.62 -10.50 -14.58
C TYR A 20 9.36 -10.93 -15.34
N HIS A 21 9.37 -10.98 -16.67
CA HIS A 21 8.24 -11.43 -17.48
C HIS A 21 8.09 -12.95 -17.51
N ASN A 22 9.16 -13.69 -17.21
CA ASN A 22 9.20 -15.16 -17.25
C ASN A 22 9.25 -15.80 -15.87
N VAL A 23 8.98 -15.08 -14.79
CA VAL A 23 8.91 -15.65 -13.44
C VAL A 23 7.76 -16.65 -13.38
N LYS A 24 8.08 -17.92 -13.08
CA LYS A 24 7.10 -19.03 -13.02
C LYS A 24 7.06 -19.58 -11.59
N PRO A 25 5.89 -20.02 -11.13
CA PRO A 25 5.77 -20.71 -9.85
C PRO A 25 6.67 -21.95 -9.77
N LEU A 26 7.24 -22.16 -8.58
CA LEU A 26 8.05 -23.32 -8.26
C LEU A 26 7.29 -24.60 -8.63
N PRO A 27 7.89 -25.55 -9.40
CA PRO A 27 7.21 -26.79 -9.79
C PRO A 27 6.91 -27.69 -8.58
N LEU A 28 5.80 -28.44 -8.63
CA LEU A 28 5.47 -29.45 -7.63
C LEU A 28 6.62 -30.47 -7.47
N GLY A 29 6.86 -30.92 -6.26
CA GLY A 29 7.94 -31.82 -5.90
C GLY A 29 9.31 -31.14 -5.72
N SER A 30 9.47 -29.86 -6.07
CA SER A 30 10.70 -29.10 -5.83
C SER A 30 10.97 -28.93 -4.34
N PRO A 31 12.25 -28.87 -3.93
CA PRO A 31 12.60 -28.51 -2.56
C PRO A 31 12.27 -27.05 -2.28
N ALA A 32 11.94 -26.70 -1.02
CA ALA A 32 11.74 -25.33 -0.61
C ALA A 32 13.05 -24.53 -0.79
N PRO A 33 13.06 -23.44 -1.56
CA PRO A 33 14.18 -22.51 -1.61
C PRO A 33 14.49 -21.95 -0.23
N ASP A 34 15.79 -21.82 0.08
CA ASP A 34 16.25 -21.31 1.38
C ASP A 34 16.03 -19.80 1.48
N PHE A 35 15.83 -19.32 2.70
CA PHE A 35 15.72 -17.90 2.96
C PHE A 35 16.34 -17.51 4.30
N ASN A 36 16.78 -16.24 4.36
CA ASN A 36 17.18 -15.55 5.57
C ASN A 36 16.73 -14.09 5.42
N LEU A 37 15.53 -13.80 5.89
CA LEU A 37 14.84 -12.54 5.66
C LEU A 37 14.51 -11.81 6.96
N PRO A 38 14.52 -10.46 6.98
CA PRO A 38 14.09 -9.68 8.12
C PRO A 38 12.57 -9.81 8.33
N GLY A 39 12.18 -10.06 9.57
CA GLY A 39 10.78 -10.12 10.00
C GLY A 39 10.29 -8.82 10.63
N THR A 40 8.99 -8.61 10.58
CA THR A 40 8.33 -7.45 11.21
C THR A 40 8.44 -7.42 12.74
N ASP A 41 8.85 -8.54 13.35
CA ASP A 41 9.15 -8.67 14.78
C ASP A 41 10.57 -8.21 15.17
N GLY A 42 11.35 -7.70 14.19
CA GLY A 42 12.72 -7.21 14.38
C GLY A 42 13.79 -8.30 14.37
N LYS A 43 13.46 -9.53 13.99
CA LYS A 43 14.41 -10.65 13.86
C LYS A 43 14.53 -11.09 12.41
N ASN A 44 15.66 -11.71 12.08
CA ASN A 44 15.79 -12.47 10.85
C ASN A 44 15.24 -13.87 11.06
N HIS A 45 14.53 -14.39 10.07
CA HIS A 45 13.99 -15.74 10.05
C HIS A 45 14.60 -16.54 8.90
N THR A 46 14.88 -17.82 9.15
CA THR A 46 15.47 -18.73 8.18
C THR A 46 14.57 -19.94 7.95
N LEU A 47 14.67 -20.58 6.79
CA LEU A 47 13.97 -21.83 6.51
C LEU A 47 14.23 -22.91 7.58
N LYS A 48 15.45 -22.93 8.13
CA LYS A 48 15.88 -23.90 9.16
C LYS A 48 15.07 -23.81 10.45
N GLU A 49 14.54 -22.64 10.80
CA GLU A 49 13.69 -22.45 12.01
C GLU A 49 12.41 -23.30 11.96
N PHE A 50 11.99 -23.68 10.78
CA PHE A 50 10.77 -24.47 10.55
C PHE A 50 11.07 -25.97 10.37
N ALA A 51 12.32 -26.43 10.60
CA ALA A 51 12.75 -27.82 10.33
C ALA A 51 11.89 -28.88 11.01
N ASP A 52 11.38 -28.61 12.22
CA ASP A 52 10.59 -29.56 13.00
C ASP A 52 9.08 -29.57 12.60
N ALA A 53 8.64 -28.66 11.75
CA ALA A 53 7.25 -28.63 11.30
C ALA A 53 6.97 -29.80 10.34
N LYS A 54 5.86 -30.52 10.57
CA LYS A 54 5.38 -31.58 9.68
C LYS A 54 5.00 -31.05 8.30
N ILE A 55 4.47 -29.84 8.27
CA ILE A 55 4.07 -29.12 7.06
C ILE A 55 4.51 -27.67 7.21
N LEU A 56 5.10 -27.10 6.16
CA LEU A 56 5.43 -25.68 6.10
C LEU A 56 4.60 -25.00 5.00
N VAL A 57 3.90 -23.93 5.36
CA VAL A 57 3.24 -23.02 4.42
C VAL A 57 4.11 -21.79 4.25
N VAL A 58 4.55 -21.51 3.03
CA VAL A 58 5.15 -20.23 2.64
C VAL A 58 4.09 -19.45 1.88
N LEU A 59 3.61 -18.36 2.45
CA LEU A 59 2.55 -17.54 1.89
C LEU A 59 3.10 -16.21 1.38
N PHE A 60 3.10 -16.02 0.06
CA PHE A 60 3.40 -14.70 -0.50
C PHE A 60 2.17 -13.81 -0.39
N THR A 61 2.33 -12.66 0.25
CA THR A 61 1.27 -11.69 0.52
C THR A 61 1.84 -10.27 0.55
N CYS A 62 0.98 -9.26 0.58
CA CYS A 62 1.43 -7.87 0.65
C CYS A 62 0.48 -7.01 1.48
N THR A 63 0.94 -5.81 1.84
CA THR A 63 0.21 -4.90 2.73
C THR A 63 -0.85 -4.11 1.99
N HIS A 64 -0.55 -3.63 0.77
CA HIS A 64 -1.43 -2.73 0.02
C HIS A 64 -2.62 -3.43 -0.64
N CYS A 65 -2.48 -4.69 -1.03
CA CYS A 65 -3.47 -5.41 -1.84
C CYS A 65 -4.78 -5.65 -1.08
N PRO A 66 -5.91 -5.16 -1.58
CA PRO A 66 -7.20 -5.38 -0.93
C PRO A 66 -7.59 -6.86 -0.81
N THR A 67 -7.26 -7.68 -1.82
CA THR A 67 -7.47 -9.13 -1.77
C THR A 67 -6.63 -9.76 -0.65
N ALA A 68 -5.34 -9.41 -0.53
CA ALA A 68 -4.50 -9.89 0.57
C ALA A 68 -5.05 -9.45 1.94
N GLN A 69 -5.56 -8.21 2.05
CA GLN A 69 -6.20 -7.71 3.27
C GLN A 69 -7.46 -8.51 3.65
N ALA A 70 -8.27 -8.93 2.67
CA ALA A 70 -9.47 -9.75 2.89
C ALA A 70 -9.14 -11.11 3.51
N TYR A 71 -7.92 -11.62 3.29
CA TYR A 71 -7.47 -12.90 3.82
C TYR A 71 -6.78 -12.83 5.19
N GLN A 72 -6.43 -11.65 5.72
CA GLN A 72 -5.62 -11.52 6.93
C GLN A 72 -6.18 -12.29 8.13
N GLU A 73 -7.47 -12.12 8.44
CA GLU A 73 -8.10 -12.82 9.57
C GLU A 73 -8.23 -14.34 9.30
N ARG A 74 -8.50 -14.74 8.06
CA ARG A 74 -8.56 -16.16 7.68
C ARG A 74 -7.20 -16.85 7.81
N VAL A 75 -6.11 -16.19 7.42
CA VAL A 75 -4.74 -16.71 7.59
C VAL A 75 -4.40 -16.86 9.06
N LYS A 76 -4.71 -15.86 9.91
CA LYS A 76 -4.54 -15.95 11.37
C LYS A 76 -5.29 -17.15 11.94
N LYS A 77 -6.53 -17.38 11.48
CA LYS A 77 -7.34 -18.53 11.89
C LYS A 77 -6.73 -19.85 11.43
N ILE A 78 -6.22 -19.94 10.19
CA ILE A 78 -5.51 -21.12 9.69
C ILE A 78 -4.30 -21.42 10.59
N VAL A 79 -3.49 -20.43 10.91
CA VAL A 79 -2.34 -20.62 11.82
C VAL A 79 -2.80 -21.15 13.17
N SER A 80 -3.83 -20.57 13.78
CA SER A 80 -4.35 -21.02 15.07
C SER A 80 -4.88 -22.46 15.04
N ASP A 81 -5.60 -22.84 13.97
CA ASP A 81 -6.23 -24.16 13.82
C ASP A 81 -5.20 -25.27 13.54
N TYR A 82 -4.10 -24.95 12.84
CA TYR A 82 -3.16 -25.97 12.32
C TYR A 82 -1.81 -26.01 13.06
N LYS A 83 -1.40 -24.95 13.75
CA LYS A 83 -0.17 -24.96 14.57
C LYS A 83 -0.12 -26.11 15.59
N PRO A 84 -1.20 -26.44 16.32
CA PRO A 84 -1.20 -27.59 17.23
C PRO A 84 -1.06 -28.95 16.52
N LYS A 85 -1.33 -29.00 15.22
CA LYS A 85 -1.20 -30.23 14.39
C LYS A 85 0.20 -30.39 13.79
N GLY A 86 1.11 -29.44 14.05
CA GLY A 86 2.49 -29.45 13.54
C GLY A 86 2.67 -28.71 12.20
N VAL A 87 1.74 -27.82 11.84
CA VAL A 87 1.88 -26.96 10.65
C VAL A 87 2.48 -25.62 11.07
N ALA A 88 3.52 -25.19 10.35
CA ALA A 88 4.07 -23.84 10.45
C ALA A 88 3.65 -23.00 9.23
N LEU A 89 3.45 -21.70 9.42
CA LEU A 89 3.23 -20.74 8.36
C LEU A 89 4.17 -19.56 8.51
N VAL A 90 4.80 -19.17 7.42
CA VAL A 90 5.56 -17.94 7.26
C VAL A 90 5.02 -17.16 6.07
N ALA A 91 4.80 -15.86 6.25
CA ALA A 91 4.39 -14.97 5.16
C ALA A 91 5.59 -14.19 4.65
N ILE A 92 5.70 -13.98 3.34
CA ILE A 92 6.75 -13.22 2.68
C ILE A 92 6.11 -12.13 1.81
N MET A 93 6.60 -10.90 1.95
CA MET A 93 6.23 -9.76 1.10
C MET A 93 7.25 -9.63 -0.03
N PRO A 94 6.82 -9.87 -1.29
CA PRO A 94 7.71 -9.95 -2.44
C PRO A 94 7.93 -8.60 -3.15
N ASN A 95 7.12 -7.58 -2.85
CA ASN A 95 7.03 -6.37 -3.67
C ASN A 95 8.18 -5.39 -3.41
N ASP A 96 8.76 -4.86 -4.49
CA ASP A 96 9.56 -3.65 -4.43
C ASP A 96 8.64 -2.43 -4.21
N PRO A 97 8.79 -1.69 -3.10
CA PRO A 97 7.96 -0.52 -2.82
C PRO A 97 8.02 0.57 -3.89
N LEU A 98 9.15 0.69 -4.60
CA LEU A 98 9.32 1.66 -5.69
C LEU A 98 8.52 1.28 -6.96
N SER A 99 8.09 0.04 -7.05
CA SER A 99 7.28 -0.49 -8.14
C SER A 99 5.78 -0.42 -7.88
N VAL A 100 5.36 -0.02 -6.67
CA VAL A 100 3.96 0.20 -6.32
C VAL A 100 3.54 1.60 -6.73
N ARG A 101 2.57 1.73 -7.62
CA ARG A 101 2.05 3.04 -8.05
C ARG A 101 1.08 3.61 -7.01
N LEU A 102 1.04 4.94 -6.90
CA LEU A 102 0.16 5.60 -5.93
C LEU A 102 -1.33 5.31 -6.15
N ASP A 103 -1.79 5.20 -7.40
CA ASP A 103 -3.18 4.86 -7.71
C ASP A 103 -3.55 3.42 -7.35
N GLU A 104 -2.59 2.51 -7.20
CA GLU A 104 -2.82 1.15 -6.69
C GLU A 104 -3.06 1.13 -5.18
N LEU A 105 -2.69 2.21 -4.47
CA LEU A 105 -2.91 2.38 -3.04
C LEU A 105 -4.31 2.93 -2.68
N GLY A 106 -5.19 3.12 -3.63
CA GLY A 106 -6.51 3.72 -3.42
C GLY A 106 -7.45 2.97 -2.47
N TYR A 107 -7.11 1.74 -2.05
CA TYR A 107 -7.90 0.90 -1.15
C TYR A 107 -7.20 0.59 0.17
N THR A 108 -6.09 1.26 0.45
CA THR A 108 -5.26 0.99 1.63
C THR A 108 -4.76 2.27 2.28
N ASP A 109 -4.49 2.18 3.57
CA ASP A 109 -3.84 3.22 4.37
C ASP A 109 -2.32 3.09 4.39
N LEU A 110 -1.79 1.92 4.01
CA LEU A 110 -0.38 1.55 4.06
C LEU A 110 0.08 0.97 2.71
N SER A 111 1.30 1.29 2.32
CA SER A 111 2.00 0.69 1.17
C SER A 111 2.74 -0.60 1.58
N ASP A 112 3.74 -1.01 0.79
CA ASP A 112 4.53 -2.23 0.99
C ASP A 112 5.96 -1.95 1.49
N THR A 113 6.22 -0.78 2.07
CA THR A 113 7.51 -0.54 2.72
C THR A 113 7.66 -1.42 3.97
N PHE A 114 8.89 -1.78 4.33
CA PHE A 114 9.14 -2.61 5.50
C PHE A 114 8.60 -1.98 6.79
N GLU A 115 8.68 -0.64 6.93
CA GLU A 115 8.13 0.06 8.08
C GLU A 115 6.59 -0.02 8.12
N GLU A 116 5.92 0.10 6.98
CA GLU A 116 4.46 -0.03 6.91
C GLU A 116 3.98 -1.46 7.12
N MET A 117 4.78 -2.47 6.72
CA MET A 117 4.54 -3.88 7.09
C MET A 117 4.53 -4.09 8.62
N LYS A 118 5.49 -3.47 9.36
CA LYS A 118 5.53 -3.52 10.83
C LYS A 118 4.25 -2.95 11.44
N ILE A 119 3.80 -1.79 10.94
CA ILE A 119 2.54 -1.17 11.36
C ILE A 119 1.37 -2.13 11.11
N ARG A 120 1.28 -2.70 9.90
CA ARG A 120 0.20 -3.64 9.55
C ARG A 120 0.21 -4.89 10.43
N ALA A 121 1.38 -5.48 10.65
CA ALA A 121 1.53 -6.68 11.48
C ALA A 121 1.10 -6.42 12.93
N ALA A 122 1.48 -5.26 13.49
CA ALA A 122 1.09 -4.83 14.82
C ALA A 122 -0.42 -4.56 14.93
N ASP A 123 -0.99 -3.77 14.00
CA ASP A 123 -2.42 -3.42 13.98
C ASP A 123 -3.32 -4.65 13.89
N LYS A 124 -2.91 -5.63 13.09
CA LYS A 124 -3.67 -6.87 12.86
C LYS A 124 -3.28 -7.99 13.81
N GLN A 125 -2.29 -7.75 14.67
CA GLN A 125 -1.80 -8.76 15.61
C GLN A 125 -1.50 -10.09 14.91
N PHE A 126 -0.64 -10.06 13.89
CA PHE A 126 -0.28 -11.27 13.16
C PHE A 126 0.35 -12.31 14.10
N ASN A 127 -0.12 -13.54 14.02
CA ASN A 127 0.32 -14.67 14.83
C ASN A 127 1.29 -15.60 14.08
N PHE A 128 1.91 -15.08 13.02
CA PHE A 128 2.89 -15.74 12.17
C PHE A 128 4.02 -14.76 11.78
N PRO A 129 5.22 -15.25 11.48
CA PRO A 129 6.30 -14.42 10.95
C PRO A 129 5.91 -13.78 9.60
N TYR A 130 6.10 -12.46 9.48
CA TYR A 130 5.87 -11.72 8.23
C TYR A 130 7.19 -11.08 7.80
N LEU A 131 7.76 -11.59 6.69
CA LEU A 131 9.12 -11.35 6.25
C LEU A 131 9.15 -10.43 5.04
N TYR A 132 10.23 -9.67 4.90
CA TYR A 132 10.44 -8.72 3.82
C TYR A 132 11.52 -9.19 2.86
N ASP A 133 11.18 -9.33 1.57
CA ASP A 133 12.10 -9.66 0.47
C ASP A 133 12.09 -8.60 -0.65
N GLY A 134 11.36 -7.49 -0.45
CA GLY A 134 11.05 -6.52 -1.51
C GLY A 134 12.23 -5.75 -2.08
N GLU A 135 13.37 -5.62 -1.37
CA GLU A 135 14.55 -4.92 -1.91
C GLU A 135 15.36 -5.76 -2.90
N ASN A 136 15.50 -7.05 -2.60
CA ASN A 136 16.36 -7.95 -3.35
C ASN A 136 15.57 -8.94 -4.21
N GLU A 137 14.34 -9.23 -3.83
CA GLU A 137 13.40 -10.15 -4.48
C GLU A 137 13.97 -11.56 -4.74
N LYS A 138 15.15 -11.88 -4.17
CA LYS A 138 15.89 -13.10 -4.47
C LYS A 138 15.08 -14.35 -4.10
N VAL A 139 14.54 -14.37 -2.90
CA VAL A 139 13.71 -15.49 -2.43
C VAL A 139 12.43 -15.56 -3.23
N SER A 140 11.76 -14.42 -3.45
CA SER A 140 10.52 -14.34 -4.22
C SER A 140 10.70 -14.83 -5.66
N LEU A 141 11.83 -14.52 -6.29
CA LEU A 141 12.15 -15.01 -7.66
C LEU A 141 12.34 -16.52 -7.70
N GLU A 142 12.91 -17.14 -6.66
CA GLU A 142 13.09 -18.59 -6.59
C GLU A 142 11.75 -19.35 -6.37
N TYR A 143 10.81 -18.78 -5.62
CA TYR A 143 9.46 -19.33 -5.44
C TYR A 143 8.51 -19.02 -6.61
N GLY A 144 8.68 -17.89 -7.25
CA GLY A 144 7.88 -17.44 -8.37
C GLY A 144 6.40 -17.23 -8.08
N PRO A 145 5.99 -16.44 -7.06
CA PRO A 145 4.58 -16.19 -6.80
C PRO A 145 3.91 -15.50 -7.99
N ALA A 146 2.76 -16.00 -8.43
CA ALA A 146 2.02 -15.44 -9.57
C ALA A 146 1.15 -14.24 -9.19
N ALA A 147 0.72 -14.18 -7.93
CA ALA A 147 -0.11 -13.10 -7.38
C ALA A 147 0.12 -13.01 -5.85
N ALA A 148 -0.46 -12.01 -5.21
CA ALA A 148 -0.59 -11.93 -3.76
C ALA A 148 -2.11 -11.90 -3.40
N PRO A 149 -2.60 -12.89 -2.58
CA PRO A 149 -1.86 -13.99 -1.94
C PRO A 149 -1.59 -15.21 -2.84
N HIS A 150 -0.46 -15.93 -2.58
CA HIS A 150 -0.12 -17.22 -3.18
C HIS A 150 0.52 -18.13 -2.13
N ALA A 151 -0.08 -19.31 -1.88
CA ALA A 151 0.40 -20.27 -0.90
C ALA A 151 1.21 -21.38 -1.56
N PHE A 152 2.36 -21.73 -0.96
CA PHE A 152 3.19 -22.89 -1.27
C PHE A 152 3.24 -23.77 -0.04
N VAL A 153 2.82 -25.04 -0.15
CA VAL A 153 2.74 -25.99 0.96
C VAL A 153 3.75 -27.10 0.77
N PHE A 154 4.64 -27.25 1.74
CA PHE A 154 5.72 -28.22 1.75
C PHE A 154 5.48 -29.29 2.82
N ASP A 155 5.80 -30.54 2.49
CA ASP A 155 5.79 -31.67 3.43
C ASP A 155 6.97 -31.63 4.43
N ALA A 156 7.16 -32.69 5.22
CA ALA A 156 8.23 -32.80 6.21
C ALA A 156 9.62 -32.83 5.55
N GLU A 157 9.76 -33.36 4.35
CA GLU A 157 10.98 -33.37 3.53
C GLU A 157 11.19 -32.08 2.77
N ARG A 158 10.35 -31.06 3.01
CA ARG A 158 10.36 -29.76 2.31
C ARG A 158 10.18 -29.87 0.81
N LYS A 159 9.41 -30.84 0.35
CA LYS A 159 8.97 -30.92 -1.04
C LYS A 159 7.63 -30.25 -1.23
N LEU A 160 7.49 -29.47 -2.29
CA LEU A 160 6.26 -28.77 -2.63
C LEU A 160 5.14 -29.75 -3.01
N ARG A 161 4.04 -29.72 -2.26
CA ARG A 161 2.88 -30.58 -2.45
C ARG A 161 1.62 -29.85 -2.91
N TYR A 162 1.53 -28.54 -2.60
CA TYR A 162 0.44 -27.71 -3.08
C TYR A 162 0.98 -26.31 -3.42
N SER A 163 0.46 -25.73 -4.52
CA SER A 163 0.72 -24.36 -4.92
C SER A 163 -0.55 -23.72 -5.42
N GLY A 164 -1.02 -22.63 -4.79
CA GLY A 164 -2.26 -22.01 -5.23
C GLY A 164 -2.87 -21.01 -4.26
N ARG A 165 -4.17 -20.81 -4.40
CA ARG A 165 -4.98 -19.87 -3.61
C ARG A 165 -5.27 -20.41 -2.21
N ILE A 166 -5.75 -19.52 -1.33
CA ILE A 166 -6.20 -19.89 0.03
C ILE A 166 -7.60 -20.50 -0.04
N ASP A 167 -8.52 -19.78 -0.67
CA ASP A 167 -9.91 -20.16 -0.90
C ASP A 167 -10.31 -19.79 -2.33
N ASP A 168 -11.49 -20.19 -2.79
CA ASP A 168 -12.00 -19.86 -4.13
C ASP A 168 -12.64 -18.46 -4.23
N SER A 169 -12.75 -17.71 -3.12
CA SER A 169 -13.27 -16.34 -3.11
C SER A 169 -12.59 -15.46 -2.05
N GLU A 170 -12.28 -14.20 -2.40
CA GLU A 170 -11.85 -13.19 -1.42
C GLU A 170 -12.96 -12.82 -0.44
N ARG A 171 -14.24 -12.92 -0.86
CA ARG A 171 -15.41 -12.69 -0.01
C ARG A 171 -15.75 -13.96 0.75
N GLU A 172 -15.66 -13.93 2.08
CA GLU A 172 -15.84 -15.11 2.91
C GLU A 172 -17.23 -15.75 2.74
N SER A 173 -18.28 -14.92 2.55
CA SER A 173 -19.67 -15.38 2.32
C SER A 173 -19.87 -16.14 1.01
N TYR A 174 -18.96 -16.02 0.05
CA TYR A 174 -19.02 -16.68 -1.24
C TYR A 174 -18.07 -17.89 -1.37
N VAL A 175 -17.28 -18.18 -0.33
CA VAL A 175 -16.34 -19.31 -0.33
C VAL A 175 -17.10 -20.63 -0.39
N LYS A 176 -16.75 -21.46 -1.38
CA LYS A 176 -17.28 -22.83 -1.58
C LYS A 176 -16.22 -23.88 -1.34
N THR A 177 -14.93 -23.57 -1.61
CA THR A 177 -13.81 -24.46 -1.40
C THR A 177 -12.72 -23.76 -0.59
N HIS A 178 -12.17 -24.48 0.38
CA HIS A 178 -11.10 -24.01 1.26
C HIS A 178 -9.78 -24.66 0.85
N ASP A 179 -9.32 -24.38 -0.38
CA ASP A 179 -8.24 -25.10 -1.05
C ASP A 179 -6.97 -25.29 -0.20
N LEU A 180 -6.52 -24.25 0.52
CA LEU A 180 -5.36 -24.39 1.41
C LEU A 180 -5.64 -25.30 2.60
N ARG A 181 -6.82 -25.22 3.24
CA ARG A 181 -7.21 -26.11 4.34
C ARG A 181 -7.34 -27.54 3.89
N ASP A 182 -7.97 -27.77 2.73
CA ASP A 182 -8.14 -29.10 2.15
C ASP A 182 -6.78 -29.74 1.83
N ALA A 183 -5.82 -28.94 1.32
CA ALA A 183 -4.44 -29.40 1.10
C ALA A 183 -3.73 -29.77 2.41
N LEU A 184 -3.87 -28.94 3.46
CA LEU A 184 -3.29 -29.21 4.78
C LEU A 184 -3.89 -30.48 5.42
N ASP A 185 -5.21 -30.65 5.35
CA ASP A 185 -5.90 -31.82 5.92
C ASP A 185 -5.55 -33.11 5.16
N ALA A 186 -5.39 -33.05 3.82
CA ALA A 186 -4.91 -34.17 3.04
C ALA A 186 -3.50 -34.60 3.46
N LEU A 187 -2.56 -33.68 3.53
CA LEU A 187 -1.17 -33.96 3.92
C LEU A 187 -1.05 -34.48 5.36
N LEU A 188 -1.81 -33.90 6.31
CA LEU A 188 -1.85 -34.41 7.70
C LEU A 188 -2.41 -35.82 7.80
N ALA A 189 -3.28 -36.22 6.85
CA ALA A 189 -3.81 -37.58 6.73
C ALA A 189 -2.93 -38.53 5.89
N GLY A 190 -1.72 -38.09 5.47
CA GLY A 190 -0.80 -38.87 4.65
C GLY A 190 -1.25 -39.06 3.21
N ARG A 191 -2.12 -38.19 2.68
CA ARG A 191 -2.62 -38.20 1.31
C ARG A 191 -2.07 -37.01 0.51
N GLU A 192 -1.93 -37.19 -0.79
CA GLU A 192 -1.64 -36.06 -1.69
C GLU A 192 -2.86 -35.12 -1.77
N PRO A 193 -2.64 -33.79 -1.81
CA PRO A 193 -3.72 -32.83 -2.07
C PRO A 193 -4.33 -33.01 -3.46
N GLU A 194 -5.65 -32.87 -3.57
CA GLU A 194 -6.37 -32.89 -4.84
C GLU A 194 -7.48 -31.83 -4.81
N PRO A 195 -7.38 -30.77 -5.65
CA PRO A 195 -6.24 -30.48 -6.55
C PRO A 195 -4.98 -30.09 -5.78
N ASN A 196 -3.80 -30.46 -6.31
CA ASN A 196 -2.50 -30.04 -5.76
C ASN A 196 -2.00 -28.69 -6.33
N GLN A 197 -2.71 -28.14 -7.29
CA GLN A 197 -2.45 -26.82 -7.87
C GLN A 197 -3.76 -26.11 -8.20
N THR A 198 -3.88 -24.84 -7.81
CA THR A 198 -5.06 -24.01 -8.12
C THR A 198 -4.63 -22.66 -8.69
N HIS A 199 -5.50 -22.06 -9.50
CA HIS A 199 -5.27 -20.73 -10.03
C HIS A 199 -5.33 -19.68 -8.90
N THR A 200 -4.25 -18.87 -8.75
CA THR A 200 -4.20 -17.76 -7.81
C THR A 200 -4.86 -16.52 -8.38
N PHE A 201 -5.49 -15.74 -7.52
CA PHE A 201 -6.02 -14.43 -7.87
C PHE A 201 -5.64 -13.42 -6.78
N GLY A 202 -5.62 -12.14 -7.15
CA GLY A 202 -5.19 -11.04 -6.30
C GLY A 202 -4.38 -10.01 -7.08
N CYS A 203 -3.58 -9.21 -6.38
CA CYS A 203 -2.73 -8.23 -7.04
C CYS A 203 -1.48 -8.89 -7.64
N SER A 204 -1.07 -8.40 -8.82
CA SER A 204 0.19 -8.81 -9.43
C SER A 204 1.37 -8.43 -8.55
N ILE A 205 2.41 -9.26 -8.52
CA ILE A 205 3.65 -8.94 -7.82
C ILE A 205 4.29 -7.69 -8.44
N LYS A 206 4.78 -6.80 -7.58
CA LYS A 206 5.42 -5.54 -7.95
C LYS A 206 6.93 -5.74 -8.01
N TRP A 207 7.38 -6.48 -9.01
CA TRP A 207 8.79 -6.72 -9.24
C TRP A 207 9.56 -5.42 -9.50
N ALA A 208 10.82 -5.33 -9.08
CA ALA A 208 11.69 -4.16 -9.29
C ALA A 208 11.79 -3.71 -10.76
N GLY A 209 11.63 -4.64 -11.69
CA GLY A 209 11.52 -4.31 -13.12
C GLY A 209 10.39 -3.36 -13.52
N LYS A 210 9.38 -3.17 -12.66
CA LYS A 210 8.27 -2.23 -12.88
C LYS A 210 8.55 -0.81 -12.37
N SER A 211 9.66 -0.58 -11.67
CA SER A 211 9.99 0.74 -11.09
C SER A 211 10.13 1.83 -12.16
N GLU A 212 10.66 1.49 -13.35
CA GLU A 212 10.74 2.43 -14.47
C GLU A 212 9.35 2.83 -15.02
N ASP A 213 8.39 1.91 -15.03
CA ASP A 213 7.01 2.22 -15.45
C ASP A 213 6.30 3.08 -14.41
N ASN A 214 6.57 2.87 -13.11
CA ASN A 214 6.10 3.76 -12.06
C ASN A 214 6.71 5.15 -12.20
N LYS A 215 8.00 5.27 -12.49
CA LYS A 215 8.65 6.55 -12.77
C LYS A 215 7.98 7.27 -13.93
N LYS A 216 7.75 6.61 -15.07
CA LYS A 216 7.02 7.19 -16.22
C LYS A 216 5.61 7.63 -15.85
N TYR A 217 4.93 6.88 -14.99
CA TYR A 217 3.63 7.27 -14.47
C TYR A 217 3.73 8.56 -13.64
N MET A 218 4.68 8.67 -12.73
CA MET A 218 4.92 9.88 -11.92
C MET A 218 5.29 11.09 -12.78
N ASP A 219 6.12 10.89 -13.82
CA ASP A 219 6.50 11.96 -14.78
C ASP A 219 5.28 12.50 -15.55
N ARG A 220 4.32 11.64 -15.92
CA ARG A 220 3.05 12.08 -16.52
C ARG A 220 2.20 12.89 -15.54
N LEU A 221 2.11 12.47 -14.28
CA LEU A 221 1.39 13.23 -13.25
C LEU A 221 2.01 14.61 -13.02
N ALA A 222 3.34 14.70 -13.08
CA ALA A 222 4.07 15.97 -12.93
C ALA A 222 3.78 17.00 -14.04
N GLN A 223 3.32 16.53 -15.21
CA GLN A 223 2.98 17.37 -16.37
C GLN A 223 1.52 17.86 -16.38
N LEU A 224 0.70 17.40 -15.43
CA LEU A 224 -0.70 17.82 -15.36
C LEU A 224 -0.80 19.34 -15.09
N PRO A 225 -1.79 20.04 -15.69
CA PRO A 225 -1.95 21.47 -15.51
C PRO A 225 -2.29 21.82 -14.06
N VAL A 226 -1.68 22.90 -13.56
CA VAL A 226 -1.92 23.43 -12.22
C VAL A 226 -2.49 24.84 -12.34
N SER A 227 -3.63 25.06 -11.72
CA SER A 227 -4.31 26.35 -11.67
C SER A 227 -4.71 26.71 -10.24
N VAL A 228 -5.05 27.96 -10.02
CA VAL A 228 -5.67 28.46 -8.78
C VAL A 228 -6.79 29.45 -9.12
N GLU A 229 -7.95 29.25 -8.52
CA GLU A 229 -9.14 30.07 -8.70
C GLU A 229 -9.46 30.86 -7.42
N LEU A 230 -10.11 32.01 -7.58
CA LEU A 230 -10.59 32.75 -6.43
C LEU A 230 -11.89 32.14 -5.89
N VAL A 231 -12.01 32.06 -4.57
CA VAL A 231 -13.23 31.61 -3.88
C VAL A 231 -13.66 32.68 -2.86
N ASN A 232 -14.95 32.97 -2.80
CA ASN A 232 -15.54 33.87 -1.81
C ASN A 232 -16.16 33.09 -0.62
N ALA A 233 -16.67 33.81 0.36
CA ALA A 233 -17.33 33.22 1.53
C ALA A 233 -18.51 32.28 1.17
N ALA A 234 -19.29 32.61 0.14
CA ALA A 234 -20.40 31.74 -0.31
C ALA A 234 -19.86 30.41 -0.90
N GLY A 235 -18.77 30.47 -1.68
CA GLY A 235 -18.08 29.27 -2.19
C GLY A 235 -17.53 28.42 -1.05
N MET A 236 -16.93 29.02 0.00
CA MET A 236 -16.45 28.26 1.17
C MET A 236 -17.58 27.53 1.90
N LYS A 237 -18.75 28.18 2.09
CA LYS A 237 -19.95 27.51 2.64
C LYS A 237 -20.42 26.34 1.77
N ALA A 238 -20.34 26.49 0.43
CA ALA A 238 -20.70 25.42 -0.50
C ALA A 238 -19.77 24.21 -0.41
N LEU A 239 -18.46 24.44 -0.22
CA LEU A 239 -17.49 23.35 0.01
C LEU A 239 -17.87 22.50 1.23
N LYS A 240 -18.21 23.14 2.35
CA LYS A 240 -18.62 22.44 3.58
C LYS A 240 -19.91 21.65 3.39
N LYS A 241 -20.87 22.20 2.65
CA LYS A 241 -22.16 21.55 2.40
C LYS A 241 -22.04 20.27 1.57
N ASN A 242 -20.99 20.15 0.76
CA ASN A 242 -20.66 18.98 -0.06
C ASN A 242 -21.84 18.40 -0.86
N ALA A 243 -22.53 19.23 -1.63
CA ALA A 243 -23.71 18.82 -2.40
C ALA A 243 -23.41 17.80 -3.51
N GLU A 244 -22.16 17.60 -3.88
CA GLU A 244 -21.70 16.67 -4.92
C GLU A 244 -21.64 15.21 -4.43
N GLY A 245 -21.67 14.98 -3.12
CA GLY A 245 -21.78 13.64 -2.52
C GLY A 245 -20.51 12.80 -2.56
N LYS A 246 -19.35 13.37 -2.90
CA LYS A 246 -18.06 12.71 -2.79
C LYS A 246 -17.47 12.84 -1.40
N LEU A 247 -16.56 11.94 -1.05
CA LEU A 247 -15.69 12.16 0.10
C LEU A 247 -14.73 13.31 -0.21
N ARG A 248 -14.76 14.39 0.56
CA ARG A 248 -14.03 15.63 0.27
C ARG A 248 -13.04 15.97 1.36
N LEU A 249 -11.75 16.05 1.00
CA LEU A 249 -10.71 16.62 1.85
C LEU A 249 -10.53 18.10 1.49
N VAL A 250 -10.73 18.99 2.46
CA VAL A 250 -10.42 20.41 2.34
C VAL A 250 -9.22 20.69 3.24
N ASN A 251 -8.13 21.23 2.65
CA ASN A 251 -6.98 21.71 3.40
C ASN A 251 -6.82 23.22 3.22
N ILE A 252 -6.83 23.97 4.32
CA ILE A 252 -6.62 25.41 4.32
C ILE A 252 -5.18 25.69 4.77
N TRP A 253 -4.44 26.42 3.94
CA TRP A 253 -3.00 26.62 4.06
C TRP A 253 -2.54 27.99 3.59
N ALA A 254 -1.25 28.31 3.75
CA ALA A 254 -0.65 29.49 3.13
C ALA A 254 0.83 29.28 2.81
N THR A 255 1.38 30.05 1.88
CA THR A 255 2.81 29.98 1.49
C THR A 255 3.77 30.38 2.61
N TRP A 256 3.33 31.26 3.50
CA TRP A 256 4.08 31.72 4.68
C TRP A 256 3.92 30.82 5.91
N CYS A 257 3.05 29.83 5.87
CA CYS A 257 2.81 28.89 6.96
C CYS A 257 3.81 27.72 6.87
N GLY A 258 4.83 27.70 7.73
CA GLY A 258 5.88 26.68 7.74
C GLY A 258 5.35 25.23 7.81
N PRO A 259 4.51 24.86 8.81
CA PRO A 259 3.92 23.53 8.88
C PRO A 259 3.11 23.15 7.63
N CYS A 260 2.35 24.10 7.03
CA CYS A 260 1.60 23.88 5.80
C CYS A 260 2.51 23.46 4.64
N VAL A 261 3.62 24.18 4.46
CA VAL A 261 4.60 23.89 3.40
C VAL A 261 5.24 22.52 3.58
N THR A 262 5.49 22.12 4.83
CA THR A 262 6.11 20.86 5.18
C THR A 262 5.19 19.67 4.90
N GLU A 263 3.88 19.78 5.20
CA GLU A 263 2.91 18.68 5.00
C GLU A 263 2.39 18.58 3.56
N PHE A 264 2.54 19.63 2.73
CA PHE A 264 1.92 19.71 1.42
C PHE A 264 2.28 18.53 0.47
N PRO A 265 3.52 18.01 0.42
CA PRO A 265 3.85 16.83 -0.37
C PRO A 265 3.02 15.60 -0.01
N GLU A 266 2.67 15.43 1.28
CA GLU A 266 1.83 14.32 1.71
C GLU A 266 0.38 14.48 1.25
N LEU A 267 -0.15 15.71 1.19
CA LEU A 267 -1.46 15.99 0.58
C LEU A 267 -1.48 15.57 -0.89
N ILE A 268 -0.42 15.87 -1.64
CA ILE A 268 -0.32 15.45 -3.05
C ILE A 268 -0.29 13.92 -3.17
N THR A 269 0.43 13.25 -2.27
CA THR A 269 0.46 11.78 -2.20
C THR A 269 -0.95 11.22 -1.94
N ILE A 270 -1.65 11.75 -0.95
CA ILE A 270 -3.05 11.36 -0.62
C ILE A 270 -3.98 11.58 -1.82
N ASN A 271 -3.87 12.72 -2.49
CA ASN A 271 -4.68 12.99 -3.69
C ASN A 271 -4.40 12.00 -4.83
N ARG A 272 -3.13 11.64 -5.06
CA ARG A 272 -2.73 10.65 -6.07
C ARG A 272 -3.18 9.23 -5.71
N MET A 273 -3.20 8.89 -4.41
CA MET A 273 -3.69 7.59 -3.94
C MET A 273 -5.20 7.43 -4.14
N TYR A 274 -5.98 8.44 -3.79
CA TYR A 274 -7.44 8.29 -3.70
C TYR A 274 -8.24 9.04 -4.77
N GLY A 275 -7.62 9.96 -5.50
CA GLY A 275 -8.32 10.85 -6.45
C GLY A 275 -9.01 10.16 -7.63
N HIS A 276 -8.72 8.89 -7.89
CA HIS A 276 -9.40 8.07 -8.91
C HIS A 276 -10.68 7.37 -8.38
N ARG A 277 -10.98 7.53 -7.07
CA ARG A 277 -12.17 6.99 -6.40
C ARG A 277 -13.19 8.12 -6.16
N ASP A 278 -14.29 7.83 -5.49
CA ASP A 278 -15.28 8.85 -5.06
C ASP A 278 -14.71 9.77 -3.96
N PHE A 279 -13.55 10.30 -4.24
CA PHE A 279 -12.76 11.21 -3.40
C PHE A 279 -12.35 12.43 -4.19
N GLU A 280 -12.33 13.59 -3.54
CA GLU A 280 -11.72 14.81 -4.08
C GLU A 280 -10.93 15.54 -3.00
N MET A 281 -9.82 16.14 -3.39
CA MET A 281 -9.02 17.02 -2.54
C MET A 281 -9.12 18.45 -3.06
N ILE A 282 -9.42 19.39 -2.18
CA ILE A 282 -9.50 20.82 -2.46
C ILE A 282 -8.53 21.54 -1.52
N THR A 283 -7.56 22.25 -2.09
CA THR A 283 -6.69 23.12 -1.30
C THR A 283 -7.22 24.55 -1.33
N VAL A 284 -7.22 25.25 -0.20
CA VAL A 284 -7.65 26.65 -0.09
C VAL A 284 -6.51 27.46 0.51
N SER A 285 -5.93 28.34 -0.29
CA SER A 285 -4.92 29.26 0.21
C SER A 285 -5.55 30.42 0.97
N ALA A 286 -5.02 30.69 2.16
CA ALA A 286 -5.32 31.87 2.98
C ALA A 286 -4.38 33.05 2.71
N ASN A 287 -3.57 33.00 1.67
CA ASN A 287 -2.79 34.16 1.18
C ASN A 287 -3.68 35.32 0.79
N TYR A 288 -3.15 36.51 0.66
CA TYR A 288 -3.89 37.66 0.14
C TYR A 288 -4.15 37.49 -1.36
N PRO A 289 -5.24 38.06 -1.92
CA PRO A 289 -5.61 37.89 -3.32
C PRO A 289 -4.55 38.40 -4.33
N ASP A 290 -3.78 39.41 -3.97
CA ASP A 290 -2.66 39.95 -4.76
C ASP A 290 -1.43 39.03 -4.78
N GLU A 291 -1.30 38.09 -3.85
CA GLU A 291 -0.27 37.04 -3.80
C GLU A 291 -0.59 35.82 -4.69
N LYS A 292 -1.62 35.89 -5.55
CA LYS A 292 -2.09 34.78 -6.40
C LYS A 292 -0.95 34.13 -7.21
N ASN A 293 0.00 34.94 -7.72
CA ASN A 293 1.11 34.44 -8.51
C ASN A 293 2.11 33.62 -7.67
N GLU A 294 2.32 33.99 -6.41
CA GLU A 294 3.18 33.25 -5.48
C GLU A 294 2.53 31.90 -5.09
N VAL A 295 1.23 31.93 -4.81
CA VAL A 295 0.43 30.71 -4.56
C VAL A 295 0.51 29.76 -5.77
N LEU A 296 0.30 30.27 -6.98
CA LEU A 296 0.38 29.45 -8.19
C LEU A 296 1.79 28.87 -8.41
N LYS A 297 2.83 29.67 -8.15
CA LYS A 297 4.23 29.22 -8.25
C LYS A 297 4.51 28.08 -7.28
N PHE A 298 4.04 28.19 -6.03
CA PHE A 298 4.16 27.14 -5.05
C PHE A 298 3.41 25.86 -5.47
N LEU A 299 2.14 25.97 -5.87
CA LEU A 299 1.32 24.85 -6.31
C LEU A 299 1.93 24.09 -7.50
N LYS A 300 2.51 24.84 -8.46
CA LYS A 300 3.27 24.25 -9.60
C LYS A 300 4.50 23.49 -9.11
N LYS A 301 5.26 24.04 -8.16
CA LYS A 301 6.41 23.35 -7.56
C LYS A 301 6.01 22.06 -6.88
N GLN A 302 4.86 22.05 -6.21
CA GLN A 302 4.29 20.87 -5.55
C GLN A 302 3.56 19.91 -6.50
N GLN A 303 3.41 20.27 -7.79
CA GLN A 303 2.64 19.48 -8.76
C GLN A 303 1.18 19.22 -8.32
N SER A 304 0.54 20.23 -7.73
CA SER A 304 -0.82 20.17 -7.23
C SER A 304 -1.84 20.27 -8.35
N ALA A 305 -1.93 19.22 -9.16
CA ALA A 305 -2.90 19.09 -10.25
C ALA A 305 -4.27 18.68 -9.71
N GLY A 306 -4.99 19.60 -9.10
CA GLY A 306 -6.30 19.38 -8.52
C GLY A 306 -7.05 20.69 -8.38
N LYS A 307 -8.10 20.70 -7.59
CA LYS A 307 -8.86 21.91 -7.30
C LYS A 307 -8.12 22.75 -6.25
N ASN A 308 -7.47 23.81 -6.69
CA ASN A 308 -6.78 24.75 -5.81
C ASN A 308 -7.50 26.09 -5.83
N LEU A 309 -7.80 26.61 -4.66
CA LEU A 309 -8.54 27.84 -4.47
C LEU A 309 -7.66 28.84 -3.67
N LEU A 310 -7.91 30.13 -3.90
CA LEU A 310 -7.39 31.23 -3.12
C LEU A 310 -8.56 32.04 -2.58
N PHE A 311 -8.60 32.27 -1.26
CA PHE A 311 -9.66 33.07 -0.67
C PHE A 311 -9.58 34.53 -1.11
N GLY A 312 -10.61 35.00 -1.80
CA GLY A 312 -10.62 36.29 -2.51
C GLY A 312 -10.91 37.52 -1.64
N ASP A 313 -10.94 37.40 -0.30
CA ASP A 313 -11.16 38.55 0.61
C ASP A 313 -9.90 38.77 1.47
N ASN A 314 -9.57 40.01 1.75
CA ASN A 314 -8.45 40.37 2.62
C ASN A 314 -8.76 40.10 4.10
N ASP A 315 -10.03 40.07 4.47
CA ASP A 315 -10.46 39.74 5.82
C ASP A 315 -10.50 38.21 6.03
N LYS A 316 -9.49 37.69 6.70
CA LYS A 316 -9.37 36.23 6.96
C LYS A 316 -10.33 35.71 8.03
N TYR A 317 -10.92 36.58 8.85
CA TYR A 317 -12.00 36.17 9.76
C TYR A 317 -13.24 35.68 8.98
N LYS A 318 -13.53 36.28 7.82
CA LYS A 318 -14.61 35.82 6.94
C LYS A 318 -14.37 34.42 6.39
N LEU A 319 -13.12 34.01 6.19
CA LEU A 319 -12.78 32.64 5.79
C LEU A 319 -13.16 31.65 6.90
N ALA A 320 -12.75 31.94 8.14
CA ALA A 320 -13.07 31.09 9.28
C ALA A 320 -14.58 31.03 9.52
N GLU A 321 -15.28 32.18 9.55
CA GLU A 321 -16.73 32.25 9.74
C GLU A 321 -17.51 31.50 8.65
N ALA A 322 -17.04 31.57 7.41
CA ALA A 322 -17.70 30.90 6.29
C ALA A 322 -17.51 29.39 6.28
N PHE A 323 -16.33 28.91 6.67
CA PHE A 323 -15.98 27.49 6.57
C PHE A 323 -16.23 26.73 7.87
N ASP A 324 -15.69 27.21 9.00
CA ASP A 324 -15.80 26.53 10.28
C ASP A 324 -15.79 27.53 11.44
N LYS A 325 -16.92 27.69 12.14
CA LYS A 325 -17.08 28.65 13.26
C LYS A 325 -16.20 28.30 14.47
N ASP A 326 -15.86 27.03 14.61
CA ASP A 326 -15.05 26.55 15.74
C ASP A 326 -13.54 26.54 15.41
N TRP A 327 -13.17 27.01 14.21
CA TRP A 327 -11.79 27.15 13.82
C TRP A 327 -11.17 28.41 14.44
N SER A 328 -10.04 28.23 15.13
CA SER A 328 -9.30 29.35 15.77
C SER A 328 -8.63 30.31 14.76
N GLY A 329 -8.55 29.92 13.48
CA GLY A 329 -7.78 30.61 12.43
C GLY A 329 -6.34 30.10 12.31
N GLY A 330 -5.96 29.10 13.10
CA GLY A 330 -4.64 28.44 13.02
C GLY A 330 -4.49 27.64 11.71
N LEU A 331 -3.29 27.69 11.13
CA LEU A 331 -2.94 26.97 9.89
C LEU A 331 -1.87 25.92 10.15
N PRO A 332 -1.94 24.77 9.42
CA PRO A 332 -2.97 24.37 8.48
C PRO A 332 -4.26 23.94 9.17
N LEU A 333 -5.36 23.86 8.41
CA LEU A 333 -6.58 23.19 8.83
C LEU A 333 -6.95 22.14 7.79
N SER A 334 -7.06 20.87 8.20
CA SER A 334 -7.49 19.75 7.36
C SER A 334 -8.85 19.22 7.82
N VAL A 335 -9.83 19.16 6.91
CA VAL A 335 -11.19 18.68 7.20
C VAL A 335 -11.62 17.67 6.14
N LEU A 336 -11.93 16.45 6.57
CA LEU A 336 -12.55 15.42 5.73
C LEU A 336 -14.06 15.46 5.91
N ILE A 337 -14.76 15.71 4.81
CA ILE A 337 -16.22 15.91 4.77
C ILE A 337 -16.82 14.73 4.02
N GLY A 338 -17.76 14.06 4.65
CA GLY A 338 -18.50 12.96 4.07
C GLY A 338 -19.52 13.36 3.01
N PRO A 339 -20.10 12.38 2.28
CA PRO A 339 -21.04 12.62 1.18
C PRO A 339 -22.30 13.39 1.57
N LYS A 340 -22.64 13.43 2.86
CA LYS A 340 -23.82 14.15 3.38
C LYS A 340 -23.44 15.47 4.06
N GLY A 341 -22.18 15.91 3.96
CA GLY A 341 -21.68 17.12 4.58
C GLY A 341 -21.28 16.96 6.07
N GLU A 342 -21.26 15.73 6.59
CA GLU A 342 -20.77 15.43 7.93
C GLU A 342 -19.24 15.52 7.99
N ILE A 343 -18.71 15.99 9.14
CA ILE A 343 -17.26 16.03 9.37
C ILE A 343 -16.82 14.68 9.91
N ILE A 344 -15.97 13.98 9.14
CA ILE A 344 -15.41 12.67 9.48
C ILE A 344 -14.08 12.81 10.20
N TYR A 345 -13.26 13.77 9.78
CA TYR A 345 -11.95 14.07 10.36
C TYR A 345 -11.75 15.58 10.36
N ARG A 346 -11.11 16.09 11.41
CA ARG A 346 -10.73 17.50 11.54
C ARG A 346 -9.44 17.60 12.33
N GLU A 347 -8.47 18.31 11.79
CA GLU A 347 -7.22 18.59 12.47
C GLU A 347 -6.82 20.04 12.23
N GLU A 348 -6.54 20.79 13.30
CA GLU A 348 -5.98 22.13 13.27
C GLU A 348 -4.51 22.03 13.67
N GLY A 349 -3.62 22.47 12.79
CA GLY A 349 -2.20 22.14 12.81
C GLY A 349 -1.87 21.03 11.81
N ALA A 350 -0.60 20.59 11.78
CA ALA A 350 -0.16 19.52 10.89
C ALA A 350 -0.90 18.22 11.19
N PHE A 351 -1.46 17.60 10.14
CA PHE A 351 -2.22 16.36 10.28
C PHE A 351 -1.31 15.13 10.42
N ASP A 352 -1.83 14.10 11.10
CA ASP A 352 -1.26 12.76 11.07
C ASP A 352 -1.70 12.06 9.78
N ALA A 353 -0.73 11.81 8.88
CA ALA A 353 -0.99 11.24 7.56
C ALA A 353 -1.65 9.85 7.64
N LEU A 354 -1.21 8.99 8.56
CA LEU A 354 -1.77 7.66 8.71
C LEU A 354 -3.21 7.70 9.23
N LYS A 355 -3.47 8.55 10.22
CA LYS A 355 -4.82 8.75 10.77
C LYS A 355 -5.79 9.29 9.71
N LEU A 356 -5.34 10.24 8.89
CA LEU A 356 -6.13 10.78 7.78
C LEU A 356 -6.38 9.71 6.70
N LYS A 357 -5.36 8.97 6.26
CA LYS A 357 -5.50 7.87 5.30
C LYS A 357 -6.48 6.80 5.81
N ARG A 358 -6.43 6.45 7.09
CA ARG A 358 -7.37 5.52 7.72
C ARG A 358 -8.81 6.03 7.66
N ALA A 359 -9.04 7.29 7.98
CA ALA A 359 -10.36 7.90 7.88
C ALA A 359 -10.89 7.88 6.44
N ILE A 360 -10.04 8.19 5.45
CA ILE A 360 -10.39 8.13 4.02
C ILE A 360 -10.75 6.70 3.62
N VAL A 361 -9.88 5.73 3.89
CA VAL A 361 -10.09 4.33 3.50
C VAL A 361 -11.34 3.76 4.16
N GLN A 362 -11.57 4.05 5.44
CA GLN A 362 -12.75 3.60 6.17
C GLN A 362 -14.04 4.15 5.53
N SER A 363 -14.03 5.41 5.12
CA SER A 363 -15.17 6.05 4.47
C SER A 363 -15.41 5.52 3.04
N LEU A 364 -14.35 5.16 2.31
CA LEU A 364 -14.42 4.63 0.95
C LEU A 364 -14.63 3.10 0.88
N LYS A 365 -14.43 2.35 1.97
CA LYS A 365 -14.59 0.88 1.99
C LYS A 365 -16.01 0.40 1.78
N GLU A 366 -16.99 1.23 2.08
CA GLU A 366 -18.40 0.83 2.01
C GLU A 366 -18.84 0.40 0.60
N ASP A 367 -18.13 0.79 -0.48
CA ASP A 367 -18.54 0.50 -1.85
C ASP A 367 -18.00 -0.81 -2.41
N ARG A 368 -16.86 -1.33 -1.90
CA ARG A 368 -16.22 -2.52 -2.49
C ARG A 368 -16.85 -3.86 -2.06
N PHE A 369 -17.45 -3.91 -0.88
CA PHE A 369 -17.99 -5.13 -0.27
C PHE A 369 -19.50 -5.05 -0.01
N LYS A 370 -20.20 -4.04 -0.55
CA LYS A 370 -21.66 -4.06 -0.60
C LYS A 370 -22.10 -5.13 -1.60
N ASP A 371 -22.89 -6.08 -1.10
CA ASP A 371 -23.60 -7.09 -1.89
C ASP A 371 -24.67 -6.45 -2.76
#